data_559cd593be3d23056cd7ab445e1927ce
#
_entry.id   559cd593be3d23056cd7ab445e1927ce
#
_cell.length_a   1.000
_cell.length_b   1.000
_cell.length_c   1.000
_cell.angle_alpha   90.00
_cell.angle_beta   90.00
_cell.angle_gamma   90.00
#
_symmetry.space_group_name_H-M   'P 1'
#
loop_
_entity.id
_entity.type
_entity.pdbx_description
1 polymer ?
#
loop_
_entity_poly.entity_id
_entity_poly.type
_entity_poly.pdbx_seq_one_letter_code
_entity_poly.pdbx_strand_id
1 'polypeptide(L)'
;MPRQIRKWTCHKLECFTDFIEAYARILENAECCYLGLYSGSGNCACKDTDCNMDDSELRALKTRFNRYIFVARNQPDAESLKRLTEPYKTDNNVKIITGNCIREEVIHRLFDLVPRSASSFVFIDPPGYRGMRWATIKKIIAHGSDWKGHRIDLLIIFPLEMALLRNLTRPECEASITRLYGNRKWLEIKQARLDGKIGLSEVRHQLVELFKVGLKDLGYKHVESIEPTQFANPPFYHPILASDSATGIKILKDAWSKPRYLPCELLYKKETSH
;
A
#
# COMPACT_ATOMS: atom_id res chain seq x y z
N MET A 1 1.43 10.49 -20.49
CA MET A 1 2.11 9.21 -20.79
C MET A 1 1.94 8.28 -19.60
N PRO A 2 1.83 6.96 -19.78
CA PRO A 2 1.73 6.01 -18.68
C PRO A 2 3.00 6.04 -17.80
N ARG A 3 2.81 5.84 -16.49
CA ARG A 3 3.92 5.78 -15.52
C ARG A 3 4.80 4.57 -15.83
N GLN A 4 6.10 4.79 -15.96
CA GLN A 4 7.04 3.70 -16.23
C GLN A 4 7.34 2.92 -14.95
N ILE A 5 7.12 1.61 -14.97
CA ILE A 5 7.32 0.69 -13.86
C ILE A 5 8.29 -0.45 -14.21
N ARG A 6 8.73 -1.18 -13.21
CA ARG A 6 9.56 -2.36 -13.34
C ARG A 6 8.76 -3.64 -13.07
N LYS A 7 9.28 -4.78 -13.49
CA LYS A 7 8.68 -6.11 -13.34
C LYS A 7 8.16 -6.43 -11.92
N TRP A 8 8.90 -6.00 -10.89
CA TRP A 8 8.46 -6.19 -9.50
C TRP A 8 7.20 -5.38 -9.14
N THR A 9 6.99 -4.21 -9.75
CA THR A 9 5.73 -3.44 -9.59
C THR A 9 4.59 -4.13 -10.31
N CYS A 10 4.84 -4.72 -11.49
CA CYS A 10 3.83 -5.50 -12.21
C CYS A 10 3.34 -6.67 -11.35
N HIS A 11 4.27 -7.43 -10.75
CA HIS A 11 3.93 -8.50 -9.82
C HIS A 11 3.12 -8.02 -8.61
N LYS A 12 3.55 -6.91 -8.00
CA LYS A 12 2.81 -6.28 -6.89
C LYS A 12 1.37 -5.97 -7.28
N LEU A 13 1.15 -5.42 -8.47
CA LEU A 13 -0.18 -5.08 -8.98
C LEU A 13 -1.05 -6.32 -9.22
N GLU A 14 -0.48 -7.41 -9.71
CA GLU A 14 -1.21 -8.68 -9.87
C GLU A 14 -1.61 -9.28 -8.51
N CYS A 15 -0.68 -9.30 -7.53
CA CYS A 15 -1.00 -9.72 -6.17
C CYS A 15 -2.07 -8.84 -5.52
N PHE A 16 -1.96 -7.51 -5.72
CA PHE A 16 -2.97 -6.57 -5.26
C PHE A 16 -4.34 -6.82 -5.88
N THR A 17 -4.42 -7.16 -7.18
CA THR A 17 -5.69 -7.47 -7.84
C THR A 17 -6.39 -8.63 -7.16
N ASP A 18 -5.71 -9.77 -7.01
CA ASP A 18 -6.32 -10.94 -6.35
C ASP A 18 -6.73 -10.66 -4.92
N PHE A 19 -5.88 -9.89 -4.20
CA PHE A 19 -6.19 -9.49 -2.84
C PHE A 19 -7.46 -8.64 -2.78
N ILE A 20 -7.53 -7.55 -3.56
CA ILE A 20 -8.62 -6.58 -3.43
C ILE A 20 -9.95 -7.14 -3.95
N GLU A 21 -9.92 -8.00 -4.98
CA GLU A 21 -11.10 -8.71 -5.46
C GLU A 21 -11.68 -9.67 -4.40
N ALA A 22 -10.82 -10.47 -3.77
CA ALA A 22 -11.25 -11.38 -2.71
C ALA A 22 -11.66 -10.62 -1.44
N TYR A 23 -10.96 -9.53 -1.11
CA TYR A 23 -11.25 -8.70 0.05
C TYR A 23 -12.58 -7.95 -0.08
N ALA A 24 -12.88 -7.39 -1.25
CA ALA A 24 -14.14 -6.69 -1.50
C ALA A 24 -15.37 -7.59 -1.32
N ARG A 25 -15.25 -8.90 -1.62
CA ARG A 25 -16.36 -9.86 -1.42
C ARG A 25 -16.75 -10.04 0.04
N ILE A 26 -15.83 -9.92 0.99
CA ILE A 26 -16.17 -10.03 2.41
C ILE A 26 -16.88 -8.79 2.97
N LEU A 27 -16.90 -7.69 2.20
CA LEU A 27 -17.55 -6.43 2.56
C LEU A 27 -18.90 -6.22 1.85
N GLU A 28 -19.39 -7.16 1.02
CA GLU A 28 -20.54 -6.99 0.12
C GLU A 28 -21.85 -6.54 0.81
N ASN A 29 -21.99 -6.76 2.12
CA ASN A 29 -23.21 -6.43 2.88
C ASN A 29 -23.06 -5.16 3.74
N ALA A 30 -22.00 -4.38 3.59
CA ALA A 30 -21.75 -3.18 4.36
C ALA A 30 -21.51 -1.97 3.44
N GLU A 31 -21.88 -0.77 3.90
CA GLU A 31 -21.38 0.44 3.24
C GLU A 31 -19.85 0.46 3.41
N CYS A 32 -19.11 0.45 2.29
CA CYS A 32 -17.66 0.33 2.31
C CYS A 32 -16.98 1.36 1.41
N CYS A 33 -15.85 1.87 1.90
CA CYS A 33 -15.02 2.84 1.20
C CYS A 33 -13.64 2.27 0.89
N TYR A 34 -13.19 2.45 -0.34
CA TYR A 34 -11.79 2.26 -0.74
C TYR A 34 -11.06 3.60 -0.75
N LEU A 35 -9.91 3.66 -0.09
CA LEU A 35 -9.08 4.85 0.03
C LEU A 35 -7.69 4.53 -0.56
N GLY A 36 -7.37 5.08 -1.72
CA GLY A 36 -6.06 4.94 -2.35
C GLY A 36 -5.16 6.13 -2.01
N LEU A 37 -4.17 5.93 -1.15
CA LEU A 37 -3.18 6.95 -0.84
C LEU A 37 -1.97 6.83 -1.77
N TYR A 38 -1.43 7.96 -2.20
CA TYR A 38 -0.32 8.07 -3.17
C TYR A 38 -0.70 7.60 -4.59
N SER A 39 -1.95 7.83 -4.98
CA SER A 39 -2.45 7.49 -6.29
C SER A 39 -1.65 8.14 -7.41
N GLY A 40 -1.38 7.35 -8.45
CA GLY A 40 -0.69 7.76 -9.65
C GLY A 40 -1.62 8.28 -10.73
N SER A 41 -1.17 8.17 -11.99
CA SER A 41 -1.95 8.58 -13.16
C SER A 41 -3.04 7.58 -13.58
N GLY A 42 -3.14 6.43 -12.91
CA GLY A 42 -4.08 5.34 -13.19
C GLY A 42 -3.57 4.29 -14.19
N ASN A 43 -2.63 4.65 -15.05
CA ASN A 43 -2.02 3.75 -16.04
C ASN A 43 -0.51 3.67 -15.86
N CYS A 44 0.05 2.49 -16.07
CA CYS A 44 1.48 2.25 -16.06
C CYS A 44 1.92 1.38 -17.25
N ALA A 45 3.20 1.48 -17.60
CA ALA A 45 3.85 0.67 -18.61
C ALA A 45 5.09 -0.01 -18.03
N CYS A 46 5.19 -1.31 -18.19
CA CYS A 46 6.34 -2.09 -17.72
C CYS A 46 7.52 -1.92 -18.66
N LYS A 47 8.64 -1.39 -18.16
CA LYS A 47 9.89 -1.23 -18.95
C LYS A 47 10.52 -2.54 -19.37
N ASP A 48 10.23 -3.60 -18.62
CA ASP A 48 10.88 -4.89 -18.81
C ASP A 48 10.11 -5.80 -19.80
N THR A 49 8.85 -5.42 -20.16
CA THR A 49 7.95 -6.23 -21.01
C THR A 49 7.14 -5.40 -22.01
N ASP A 50 7.32 -4.07 -22.03
CA ASP A 50 6.58 -3.11 -22.87
C ASP A 50 5.03 -3.19 -22.77
N CYS A 51 4.53 -3.85 -21.71
CA CYS A 51 3.10 -4.00 -21.50
C CYS A 51 2.50 -2.81 -20.77
N ASN A 52 1.40 -2.29 -21.32
CA ASN A 52 0.54 -1.35 -20.60
C ASN A 52 -0.40 -2.10 -19.66
N MET A 53 -0.60 -1.56 -18.47
CA MET A 53 -1.49 -2.15 -17.47
C MET A 53 -2.14 -1.09 -16.59
N ASP A 54 -3.28 -1.45 -16.02
CA ASP A 54 -3.95 -0.64 -15.03
C ASP A 54 -3.12 -0.55 -13.76
N ASP A 55 -3.03 0.65 -13.19
CA ASP A 55 -2.46 0.85 -11.86
C ASP A 55 -3.50 0.48 -10.77
N SER A 56 -3.12 0.53 -9.52
CA SER A 56 -3.94 0.10 -8.37
C SER A 56 -5.33 0.73 -8.32
N GLU A 57 -5.47 1.97 -8.78
CA GLU A 57 -6.73 2.71 -8.77
C GLU A 57 -7.77 2.08 -9.70
N LEU A 58 -7.39 1.79 -10.96
CA LEU A 58 -8.31 1.19 -11.93
C LEU A 58 -8.61 -0.27 -11.59
N ARG A 59 -7.67 -0.97 -10.96
CA ARG A 59 -7.88 -2.33 -10.46
C ARG A 59 -8.89 -2.35 -9.31
N ALA A 60 -8.79 -1.41 -8.37
CA ALA A 60 -9.75 -1.26 -7.29
C ALA A 60 -11.17 -0.94 -7.81
N LEU A 61 -11.28 -0.08 -8.82
CA LEU A 61 -12.58 0.29 -9.43
C LEU A 61 -13.31 -0.87 -10.11
N LYS A 62 -12.62 -1.96 -10.42
CA LYS A 62 -13.25 -3.20 -10.93
C LYS A 62 -13.88 -4.05 -9.82
N THR A 63 -13.75 -3.65 -8.57
CA THR A 63 -14.34 -4.30 -7.39
C THR A 63 -15.60 -3.60 -6.92
N ARG A 64 -16.24 -4.08 -5.82
CA ARG A 64 -17.52 -3.59 -5.36
C ARG A 64 -17.42 -2.80 -4.05
N PHE A 65 -16.69 -1.68 -4.06
CA PHE A 65 -16.83 -0.69 -2.99
C PHE A 65 -17.92 0.33 -3.34
N ASN A 66 -18.59 0.88 -2.34
CA ASN A 66 -19.62 1.90 -2.56
C ASN A 66 -19.00 3.27 -2.89
N ARG A 67 -17.80 3.54 -2.36
CA ARG A 67 -17.06 4.77 -2.59
C ARG A 67 -15.58 4.50 -2.83
N TYR A 68 -14.99 5.28 -3.74
CA TYR A 68 -13.57 5.26 -4.02
C TYR A 68 -13.02 6.68 -3.87
N ILE A 69 -12.01 6.84 -3.01
CA ILE A 69 -11.37 8.12 -2.78
C ILE A 69 -9.87 7.96 -3.05
N PHE A 70 -9.38 8.68 -4.03
CA PHE A 70 -7.98 8.64 -4.45
C PHE A 70 -7.29 9.94 -4.10
N VAL A 71 -6.10 9.85 -3.50
CA VAL A 71 -5.25 11.02 -3.22
C VAL A 71 -4.07 11.02 -4.19
N ALA A 72 -4.16 11.82 -5.24
CA ALA A 72 -3.11 12.01 -6.23
C ALA A 72 -2.13 13.12 -5.78
N ARG A 73 -0.83 12.87 -5.92
CA ARG A 73 0.20 13.76 -5.39
C ARG A 73 0.23 15.13 -6.08
N ASN A 74 -0.06 15.18 -7.36
CA ASN A 74 0.05 16.36 -8.20
C ASN A 74 -1.15 16.49 -9.15
N GLN A 75 -1.32 17.66 -9.73
CA GLN A 75 -2.43 17.97 -10.61
C GLN A 75 -2.45 17.13 -11.91
N PRO A 76 -1.31 16.88 -12.61
CA PRO A 76 -1.32 16.04 -13.80
C PRO A 76 -1.79 14.62 -13.55
N ASP A 77 -1.38 13.98 -12.45
CA ASP A 77 -1.84 12.65 -12.06
C ASP A 77 -3.35 12.67 -11.76
N ALA A 78 -3.82 13.68 -11.02
CA ALA A 78 -5.23 13.83 -10.68
C ALA A 78 -6.10 14.03 -11.94
N GLU A 79 -5.67 14.80 -12.91
CA GLU A 79 -6.39 15.00 -14.18
C GLU A 79 -6.42 13.75 -15.05
N SER A 80 -5.29 13.03 -15.12
CA SER A 80 -5.24 11.74 -15.80
C SER A 80 -6.21 10.75 -15.17
N LEU A 81 -6.14 10.63 -13.84
CA LEU A 81 -7.01 9.73 -13.08
C LEU A 81 -8.49 10.09 -13.22
N LYS A 82 -8.85 11.38 -13.21
CA LYS A 82 -10.23 11.84 -13.45
C LYS A 82 -10.77 11.35 -14.79
N ARG A 83 -9.98 11.43 -15.86
CA ARG A 83 -10.39 10.97 -17.20
C ARG A 83 -10.58 9.45 -17.22
N LEU A 84 -9.63 8.71 -16.64
CA LEU A 84 -9.67 7.24 -16.65
C LEU A 84 -10.75 6.66 -15.76
N THR A 85 -11.14 7.36 -14.71
CA THR A 85 -12.19 6.92 -13.78
C THR A 85 -13.59 7.30 -14.22
N GLU A 86 -13.74 8.15 -15.24
CA GLU A 86 -15.05 8.62 -15.74
C GLU A 86 -16.01 7.47 -16.07
N PRO A 87 -15.60 6.40 -16.78
CA PRO A 87 -16.49 5.27 -17.07
C PRO A 87 -16.98 4.49 -15.85
N TYR A 88 -16.32 4.65 -14.70
CA TYR A 88 -16.67 3.94 -13.45
C TYR A 88 -17.52 4.79 -12.49
N LYS A 89 -17.80 6.03 -12.85
CA LYS A 89 -18.58 6.92 -11.99
C LYS A 89 -20.05 6.59 -12.07
N THR A 90 -20.60 6.22 -10.93
CA THR A 90 -22.04 6.12 -10.68
C THR A 90 -22.34 6.96 -9.45
N ASP A 91 -23.36 7.81 -9.50
CA ASP A 91 -23.84 8.60 -8.36
C ASP A 91 -22.74 9.30 -7.52
N ASN A 92 -21.72 9.83 -8.18
CA ASN A 92 -20.60 10.50 -7.50
C ASN A 92 -19.75 9.62 -6.56
N ASN A 93 -19.72 8.32 -6.77
CA ASN A 93 -19.00 7.36 -5.94
C ASN A 93 -17.46 7.46 -6.03
N VAL A 94 -16.89 8.14 -7.03
CA VAL A 94 -15.44 8.32 -7.19
C VAL A 94 -15.05 9.76 -6.90
N LYS A 95 -14.14 9.94 -5.95
CA LYS A 95 -13.57 11.24 -5.57
C LYS A 95 -12.05 11.23 -5.72
N ILE A 96 -11.50 12.35 -6.23
CA ILE A 96 -10.06 12.51 -6.38
C ILE A 96 -9.63 13.80 -5.68
N ILE A 97 -8.70 13.66 -4.73
CA ILE A 97 -8.08 14.74 -3.99
C ILE A 97 -6.67 14.94 -4.53
N THR A 98 -6.30 16.17 -4.86
CA THR A 98 -4.90 16.51 -5.19
C THR A 98 -4.19 16.99 -3.93
N GLY A 99 -3.04 16.37 -3.60
CA GLY A 99 -2.22 16.79 -2.48
C GLY A 99 -1.27 15.72 -1.95
N ASN A 100 -0.49 16.08 -0.96
CA ASN A 100 0.46 15.17 -0.33
C ASN A 100 -0.16 14.57 0.95
N CYS A 101 -0.27 13.24 1.01
CA CYS A 101 -0.86 12.51 2.13
C CYS A 101 -0.19 12.73 3.50
N ILE A 102 1.01 13.32 3.55
CA ILE A 102 1.65 13.68 4.82
C ILE A 102 1.18 15.03 5.36
N ARG A 103 0.42 15.79 4.58
CA ARG A 103 -0.12 17.09 4.98
C ARG A 103 -1.47 16.94 5.66
N GLU A 104 -1.66 17.64 6.73
CA GLU A 104 -2.85 17.55 7.58
C GLU A 104 -4.12 17.97 6.84
N GLU A 105 -4.06 19.05 6.08
CA GLU A 105 -5.18 19.54 5.28
C GLU A 105 -5.69 18.52 4.25
N VAL A 106 -4.80 17.69 3.69
CA VAL A 106 -5.18 16.63 2.74
C VAL A 106 -5.89 15.50 3.46
N ILE A 107 -5.42 15.12 4.64
CA ILE A 107 -6.04 14.08 5.45
C ILE A 107 -7.40 14.53 6.01
N HIS A 108 -7.57 15.79 6.39
CA HIS A 108 -8.87 16.33 6.77
C HIS A 108 -9.86 16.25 5.62
N ARG A 109 -9.49 16.73 4.42
CA ARG A 109 -10.33 16.63 3.21
C ARG A 109 -10.69 15.18 2.85
N LEU A 110 -9.79 14.23 3.10
CA LEU A 110 -10.06 12.81 2.93
C LEU A 110 -11.19 12.37 3.88
N PHE A 111 -11.07 12.72 5.16
CA PHE A 111 -12.04 12.33 6.18
C PHE A 111 -13.42 12.96 6.00
N ASP A 112 -13.49 14.16 5.45
CA ASP A 112 -14.76 14.82 5.11
C ASP A 112 -15.57 14.03 4.05
N LEU A 113 -14.91 13.16 3.28
CA LEU A 113 -15.53 12.32 2.26
C LEU A 113 -15.84 10.90 2.73
N VAL A 114 -15.32 10.48 3.88
CA VAL A 114 -15.46 9.12 4.42
C VAL A 114 -16.47 9.11 5.56
N PRO A 115 -17.65 8.50 5.40
CA PRO A 115 -18.58 8.35 6.51
C PRO A 115 -17.95 7.54 7.64
N ARG A 116 -18.09 8.01 8.88
CA ARG A 116 -17.56 7.28 10.06
C ARG A 116 -18.19 5.90 10.25
N SER A 117 -19.41 5.70 9.72
CA SER A 117 -20.13 4.42 9.77
C SER A 117 -19.68 3.42 8.70
N ALA A 118 -18.95 3.88 7.68
CA ALA A 118 -18.54 3.01 6.58
C ALA A 118 -17.34 2.15 6.95
N SER A 119 -17.44 0.85 6.65
CA SER A 119 -16.27 -0.03 6.66
C SER A 119 -15.26 0.44 5.63
N SER A 120 -14.07 0.82 6.05
CA SER A 120 -13.11 1.44 5.15
C SER A 120 -11.83 0.62 5.03
N PHE A 121 -11.34 0.53 3.81
CA PHE A 121 -10.06 -0.07 3.47
C PHE A 121 -9.13 0.98 2.90
N VAL A 122 -7.90 1.06 3.40
CA VAL A 122 -6.89 2.03 2.95
C VAL A 122 -5.71 1.30 2.32
N PHE A 123 -5.41 1.61 1.08
CA PHE A 123 -4.20 1.18 0.40
C PHE A 123 -3.14 2.29 0.47
N ILE A 124 -1.98 1.97 1.04
CA ILE A 124 -0.86 2.89 1.27
C ILE A 124 0.35 2.39 0.50
N ASP A 125 0.62 2.97 -0.68
CA ASP A 125 1.77 2.62 -1.54
C ASP A 125 2.68 3.84 -1.75
N PRO A 126 3.46 4.25 -0.73
CA PRO A 126 4.26 5.46 -0.80
C PRO A 126 5.44 5.29 -1.77
N PRO A 127 5.89 6.36 -2.46
CA PRO A 127 7.06 6.34 -3.33
C PRO A 127 8.38 6.10 -2.58
N GLY A 128 8.34 6.08 -1.25
CA GLY A 128 9.44 5.81 -0.34
C GLY A 128 9.09 6.16 1.10
N TYR A 129 9.93 5.76 2.05
CA TYR A 129 9.66 5.91 3.49
C TYR A 129 9.43 7.36 3.95
N ARG A 130 10.04 8.35 3.27
CA ARG A 130 9.83 9.77 3.59
C ARG A 130 8.41 10.27 3.30
N GLY A 131 7.71 9.56 2.42
CA GLY A 131 6.32 9.83 2.08
C GLY A 131 5.33 9.37 3.17
N MET A 132 5.75 8.51 4.10
CA MET A 132 4.89 7.93 5.12
C MET A 132 5.26 8.47 6.51
N ARG A 133 4.27 8.88 7.29
CA ARG A 133 4.44 9.37 8.66
C ARG A 133 3.53 8.62 9.62
N TRP A 134 4.07 8.20 10.75
CA TRP A 134 3.31 7.54 11.81
C TRP A 134 2.12 8.36 12.29
N ALA A 135 2.28 9.67 12.39
CA ALA A 135 1.20 10.59 12.76
C ALA A 135 0.02 10.53 11.77
N THR A 136 0.29 10.38 10.47
CA THR A 136 -0.76 10.21 9.45
C THR A 136 -1.50 8.89 9.65
N ILE A 137 -0.77 7.79 9.88
CA ILE A 137 -1.37 6.46 10.14
C ILE A 137 -2.28 6.52 11.38
N LYS A 138 -1.81 7.13 12.47
CA LYS A 138 -2.62 7.32 13.68
C LYS A 138 -3.92 8.08 13.42
N LYS A 139 -3.88 9.15 12.61
CA LYS A 139 -5.08 9.93 12.26
C LYS A 139 -6.06 9.11 11.43
N ILE A 140 -5.57 8.31 10.46
CA ILE A 140 -6.41 7.43 9.66
C ILE A 140 -7.14 6.42 10.57
N ILE A 141 -6.41 5.77 11.46
CA ILE A 141 -6.98 4.80 12.39
C ILE A 141 -8.02 5.46 13.31
N ALA A 142 -7.69 6.62 13.88
CA ALA A 142 -8.58 7.34 14.79
C ALA A 142 -9.91 7.74 14.12
N HIS A 143 -9.91 8.08 12.82
CA HIS A 143 -11.14 8.40 12.09
C HIS A 143 -12.13 7.24 12.06
N GLY A 144 -11.67 6.00 11.85
CA GLY A 144 -12.53 4.83 11.74
C GLY A 144 -12.86 4.13 13.08
N SER A 145 -12.18 4.50 14.17
CA SER A 145 -12.33 3.79 15.45
C SER A 145 -13.57 4.20 16.26
N ASP A 146 -14.27 5.27 15.86
CA ASP A 146 -15.34 5.86 16.66
C ASP A 146 -16.71 5.20 16.47
N TRP A 147 -16.84 4.27 15.51
CA TRP A 147 -18.12 3.61 15.20
C TRP A 147 -18.02 2.09 15.30
N LYS A 148 -18.81 1.48 16.16
CA LYS A 148 -18.93 0.02 16.39
C LYS A 148 -17.61 -0.72 16.72
N GLY A 149 -16.53 -0.01 17.06
CA GLY A 149 -15.24 -0.64 17.42
C GLY A 149 -14.49 -1.30 16.25
N HIS A 150 -14.92 -1.09 15.01
CA HIS A 150 -14.20 -1.57 13.83
C HIS A 150 -13.20 -0.51 13.36
N ARG A 151 -11.94 -0.92 13.21
CA ARG A 151 -10.90 -0.05 12.66
C ARG A 151 -10.91 -0.11 11.14
N ILE A 152 -10.38 0.96 10.54
CA ILE A 152 -10.05 0.98 9.12
C ILE A 152 -8.96 -0.07 8.85
N ASP A 153 -9.18 -0.96 7.91
CA ASP A 153 -8.16 -1.92 7.50
C ASP A 153 -7.10 -1.26 6.61
N LEU A 154 -5.83 -1.55 6.89
CA LEU A 154 -4.69 -0.94 6.20
C LEU A 154 -3.87 -1.98 5.46
N LEU A 155 -3.76 -1.87 4.14
CA LEU A 155 -2.73 -2.55 3.36
C LEU A 155 -1.61 -1.57 3.04
N ILE A 156 -0.44 -1.79 3.61
CA ILE A 156 0.72 -0.92 3.49
C ILE A 156 1.81 -1.63 2.70
N ILE A 157 2.25 -1.04 1.61
CA ILE A 157 3.45 -1.47 0.88
C ILE A 157 4.66 -0.81 1.57
N PHE A 158 5.24 -1.53 2.50
CA PHE A 158 6.31 -1.00 3.33
C PHE A 158 7.62 -0.88 2.54
N PRO A 159 8.18 0.33 2.36
CA PRO A 159 9.28 0.61 1.44
C PRO A 159 10.65 0.33 2.08
N LEU A 160 10.92 -0.93 2.44
CA LEU A 160 12.11 -1.33 3.20
C LEU A 160 13.39 -1.23 2.37
N GLU A 161 13.53 -2.04 1.31
CA GLU A 161 14.80 -2.26 0.60
C GLU A 161 15.29 -1.04 -0.17
N MET A 162 14.42 -0.50 -1.02
CA MET A 162 14.79 0.56 -1.96
C MET A 162 15.02 1.92 -1.29
N ALA A 163 14.44 2.12 -0.13
CA ALA A 163 14.42 3.43 0.49
C ALA A 163 14.94 3.43 1.93
N LEU A 164 14.40 2.60 2.82
CA LEU A 164 14.72 2.66 4.26
C LEU A 164 16.13 2.13 4.55
N LEU A 165 16.45 0.92 4.12
CA LEU A 165 17.74 0.28 4.40
C LEU A 165 18.95 1.05 3.85
N ARG A 166 18.82 1.61 2.65
CA ARG A 166 19.89 2.44 2.04
C ARG A 166 20.20 3.71 2.82
N ASN A 167 19.26 4.15 3.65
CA ASN A 167 19.36 5.39 4.41
C ASN A 167 19.49 5.16 5.93
N LEU A 168 19.48 3.91 6.38
CA LEU A 168 19.42 3.55 7.80
C LEU A 168 20.59 4.14 8.60
N THR A 169 21.79 4.14 8.03
CA THR A 169 23.01 4.61 8.69
C THR A 169 23.33 6.08 8.44
N ARG A 170 22.55 6.77 7.60
CA ARG A 170 22.79 8.17 7.24
C ARG A 170 22.23 9.12 8.31
N PRO A 171 23.06 9.98 8.95
CA PRO A 171 22.59 10.88 10.01
C PRO A 171 21.50 11.83 9.53
N GLU A 172 21.59 12.35 8.31
CA GLU A 172 20.60 13.26 7.72
C GLU A 172 19.22 12.62 7.50
N CYS A 173 19.13 11.29 7.60
CA CYS A 173 17.88 10.55 7.46
C CYS A 173 17.20 10.20 8.79
N GLU A 174 17.89 10.36 9.93
CA GLU A 174 17.36 9.97 11.26
C GLU A 174 16.00 10.60 11.57
N ALA A 175 15.87 11.90 11.35
CA ALA A 175 14.61 12.59 11.60
C ALA A 175 13.45 12.05 10.74
N SER A 176 13.72 11.65 9.50
CA SER A 176 12.69 11.10 8.61
C SER A 176 12.33 9.66 8.95
N ILE A 177 13.28 8.85 9.37
CA ILE A 177 13.04 7.47 9.82
C ILE A 177 12.29 7.48 11.16
N THR A 178 12.65 8.39 12.08
CA THR A 178 11.92 8.58 13.33
C THR A 178 10.47 8.98 13.07
N ARG A 179 10.19 9.83 12.07
CA ARG A 179 8.81 10.18 11.69
C ARG A 179 8.04 9.00 11.08
N LEU A 180 8.72 8.08 10.39
CA LEU A 180 8.12 6.85 9.87
C LEU A 180 7.62 5.95 11.00
N TYR A 181 8.45 5.71 12.01
CA TYR A 181 8.12 4.82 13.14
C TYR A 181 7.35 5.53 14.27
N GLY A 182 7.35 6.85 14.32
CA GLY A 182 6.77 7.64 15.41
C GLY A 182 7.54 7.54 16.74
N ASN A 183 8.68 6.86 16.76
CA ASN A 183 9.55 6.66 17.91
C ASN A 183 11.00 6.46 17.49
N ARG A 184 11.93 6.31 18.47
CA ARG A 184 13.37 6.15 18.22
C ARG A 184 13.89 4.71 18.41
N LYS A 185 13.02 3.72 18.65
CA LYS A 185 13.44 2.31 18.90
C LYS A 185 14.24 1.72 17.73
N TRP A 186 14.02 2.19 16.52
CA TRP A 186 14.77 1.77 15.33
C TRP A 186 16.28 2.11 15.43
N LEU A 187 16.70 3.05 16.30
CA LEU A 187 18.10 3.38 16.53
C LEU A 187 18.87 2.24 17.18
N GLU A 188 18.22 1.41 18.01
CA GLU A 188 18.82 0.22 18.61
C GLU A 188 19.19 -0.80 17.54
N ILE A 189 18.31 -1.00 16.54
CA ILE A 189 18.54 -1.86 15.38
C ILE A 189 19.70 -1.31 14.54
N LYS A 190 19.71 0.00 14.28
CA LYS A 190 20.81 0.68 13.58
C LYS A 190 22.14 0.44 14.31
N GLN A 191 22.18 0.65 15.63
CA GLN A 191 23.39 0.52 16.43
C GLN A 191 23.87 -0.94 16.45
N ALA A 192 22.99 -1.90 16.67
CA ALA A 192 23.35 -3.32 16.63
C ALA A 192 23.95 -3.74 15.27
N ARG A 193 23.46 -3.14 14.17
CA ARG A 193 24.05 -3.33 12.84
C ARG A 193 25.43 -2.73 12.70
N LEU A 194 25.65 -1.50 13.20
CA LEU A 194 26.94 -0.81 13.16
C LEU A 194 27.99 -1.53 14.01
N ASP A 195 27.58 -2.08 15.15
CA ASP A 195 28.43 -2.88 16.05
C ASP A 195 28.73 -4.29 15.50
N GLY A 196 28.17 -4.65 14.33
CA GLY A 196 28.31 -6.00 13.76
C GLY A 196 27.61 -7.12 14.51
N LYS A 197 26.72 -6.78 15.47
CA LYS A 197 25.96 -7.76 16.28
C LYS A 197 24.89 -8.50 15.50
N ILE A 198 24.32 -7.87 14.47
CA ILE A 198 23.27 -8.43 13.62
C ILE A 198 23.59 -8.26 12.14
N GLY A 199 23.20 -9.28 11.35
CA GLY A 199 23.32 -9.30 9.91
C GLY A 199 22.20 -8.51 9.22
N LEU A 200 22.33 -8.31 7.90
CA LEU A 200 21.34 -7.52 7.14
C LEU A 200 19.96 -8.18 7.11
N SER A 201 19.87 -9.51 7.10
CA SER A 201 18.60 -10.24 7.17
C SER A 201 17.88 -9.96 8.49
N GLU A 202 18.61 -9.98 9.60
CA GLU A 202 18.04 -9.68 10.93
C GLU A 202 17.61 -8.21 11.03
N VAL A 203 18.37 -7.27 10.46
CA VAL A 203 17.98 -5.85 10.38
C VAL A 203 16.64 -5.70 9.65
N ARG A 204 16.46 -6.39 8.52
CA ARG A 204 15.19 -6.38 7.76
C ARG A 204 14.04 -6.85 8.63
N HIS A 205 14.22 -8.01 9.22
CA HIS A 205 13.21 -8.62 10.09
C HIS A 205 12.81 -7.68 11.23
N GLN A 206 13.78 -7.18 11.98
CA GLN A 206 13.53 -6.32 13.13
C GLN A 206 12.87 -4.99 12.74
N LEU A 207 13.24 -4.37 11.62
CA LEU A 207 12.60 -3.14 11.14
C LEU A 207 11.14 -3.35 10.75
N VAL A 208 10.80 -4.47 10.11
CA VAL A 208 9.41 -4.82 9.77
C VAL A 208 8.63 -5.13 11.04
N GLU A 209 9.17 -5.93 11.95
CA GLU A 209 8.51 -6.27 13.21
C GLU A 209 8.30 -5.05 14.10
N LEU A 210 9.25 -4.12 14.17
CA LEU A 210 9.07 -2.87 14.90
C LEU A 210 7.86 -2.07 14.37
N PHE A 211 7.66 -2.03 13.05
CA PHE A 211 6.51 -1.36 12.44
C PHE A 211 5.20 -2.09 12.75
N LYS A 212 5.20 -3.43 12.65
CA LYS A 212 4.04 -4.28 13.00
C LYS A 212 3.65 -4.14 14.48
N VAL A 213 4.63 -4.15 15.38
CA VAL A 213 4.38 -3.92 16.82
C VAL A 213 3.70 -2.58 17.03
N GLY A 214 4.19 -1.52 16.38
CA GLY A 214 3.53 -0.22 16.46
C GLY A 214 2.05 -0.26 16.02
N LEU A 215 1.71 -0.97 14.95
CA LEU A 215 0.32 -1.14 14.51
C LEU A 215 -0.51 -1.94 15.53
N LYS A 216 0.06 -2.99 16.13
CA LYS A 216 -0.59 -3.74 17.23
C LYS A 216 -0.83 -2.85 18.46
N ASP A 217 0.11 -1.98 18.80
CA ASP A 217 -0.02 -1.02 19.89
C ASP A 217 -1.14 0.03 19.64
N LEU A 218 -1.49 0.26 18.35
CA LEU A 218 -2.66 1.05 17.96
C LEU A 218 -3.97 0.24 18.02
N GLY A 219 -3.90 -1.02 18.45
CA GLY A 219 -5.03 -1.88 18.82
C GLY A 219 -5.48 -2.87 17.76
N TYR A 220 -4.82 -3.01 16.60
CA TYR A 220 -5.16 -4.05 15.63
C TYR A 220 -4.98 -5.46 16.21
N LYS A 221 -5.99 -6.31 16.00
CA LYS A 221 -5.95 -7.72 16.43
C LYS A 221 -4.98 -8.54 15.59
N HIS A 222 -4.91 -8.24 14.30
CA HIS A 222 -4.09 -8.96 13.34
C HIS A 222 -3.22 -7.97 12.56
N VAL A 223 -1.91 -8.18 12.61
CA VAL A 223 -0.93 -7.44 11.81
C VAL A 223 0.07 -8.43 11.24
N GLU A 224 0.02 -8.63 9.93
CA GLU A 224 0.88 -9.58 9.24
C GLU A 224 1.62 -8.94 8.08
N SER A 225 2.82 -9.42 7.83
CA SER A 225 3.61 -9.07 6.66
C SER A 225 3.94 -10.31 5.84
N ILE A 226 4.10 -10.12 4.54
CA ILE A 226 4.59 -11.15 3.64
C ILE A 226 5.89 -10.67 3.02
N GLU A 227 6.84 -11.58 2.94
CA GLU A 227 8.08 -11.38 2.21
C GLU A 227 7.90 -11.93 0.78
N PRO A 228 7.77 -11.08 -0.25
CA PRO A 228 7.62 -11.54 -1.62
C PRO A 228 8.94 -12.12 -2.14
N THR A 229 9.04 -13.44 -2.23
CA THR A 229 10.26 -14.16 -2.58
C THR A 229 10.45 -14.42 -4.08
N GLN A 230 9.40 -14.26 -4.89
CA GLN A 230 9.36 -14.78 -6.25
C GLN A 230 10.17 -14.00 -7.30
N PHE A 231 10.49 -12.72 -7.10
CA PHE A 231 11.10 -11.88 -8.15
C PHE A 231 12.38 -11.18 -7.76
N ALA A 232 12.73 -11.17 -6.50
CA ALA A 232 13.99 -10.62 -6.02
C ALA A 232 14.35 -11.19 -4.65
N ASN A 233 15.58 -11.57 -4.49
CA ASN A 233 16.17 -11.85 -3.19
C ASN A 233 17.33 -10.84 -2.99
N PRO A 234 17.16 -9.82 -2.13
CA PRO A 234 16.05 -9.53 -1.22
C PRO A 234 14.80 -8.92 -1.93
N PRO A 235 13.59 -9.05 -1.33
CA PRO A 235 12.36 -8.49 -1.87
C PRO A 235 12.38 -6.96 -1.83
N PHE A 236 11.83 -6.30 -2.86
CA PHE A 236 11.85 -4.83 -2.95
C PHE A 236 10.87 -4.12 -2.02
N TYR A 237 9.86 -4.82 -1.52
CA TYR A 237 8.79 -4.27 -0.67
C TYR A 237 8.22 -5.35 0.24
N HIS A 238 7.56 -4.94 1.31
CA HIS A 238 6.85 -5.82 2.23
C HIS A 238 5.39 -5.37 2.34
N PRO A 239 4.41 -6.12 1.81
CA PRO A 239 3.01 -5.84 2.09
C PRO A 239 2.72 -6.18 3.55
N ILE A 240 2.16 -5.22 4.27
CA ILE A 240 1.73 -5.34 5.66
C ILE A 240 0.24 -5.08 5.71
N LEU A 241 -0.55 -6.03 6.17
CA LEU A 241 -1.97 -5.85 6.46
C LEU A 241 -2.18 -5.70 7.96
N ALA A 242 -2.87 -4.64 8.36
CA ALA A 242 -3.40 -4.45 9.70
C ALA A 242 -4.93 -4.48 9.63
N SER A 243 -5.56 -5.42 10.34
CA SER A 243 -6.99 -5.68 10.30
C SER A 243 -7.47 -6.27 11.63
N ASP A 244 -8.73 -6.05 11.96
CA ASP A 244 -9.41 -6.76 13.04
C ASP A 244 -10.02 -8.10 12.57
N SER A 245 -9.95 -8.40 11.26
CA SER A 245 -10.43 -9.64 10.63
C SER A 245 -9.30 -10.62 10.31
N ALA A 246 -9.35 -11.80 10.88
CA ALA A 246 -8.43 -12.89 10.53
C ALA A 246 -8.59 -13.35 9.06
N THR A 247 -9.79 -13.19 8.48
CA THR A 247 -10.08 -13.51 7.08
C THR A 247 -9.26 -12.64 6.13
N GLY A 248 -9.13 -11.33 6.41
CA GLY A 248 -8.29 -10.43 5.62
C GLY A 248 -6.84 -10.90 5.56
N ILE A 249 -6.29 -11.36 6.68
CA ILE A 249 -4.92 -11.92 6.74
C ILE A 249 -4.77 -13.17 5.88
N LYS A 250 -5.76 -14.07 5.91
CA LYS A 250 -5.75 -15.28 5.07
C LYS A 250 -5.75 -14.93 3.59
N ILE A 251 -6.58 -13.98 3.17
CA ILE A 251 -6.64 -13.47 1.80
C ILE A 251 -5.29 -12.85 1.39
N LEU A 252 -4.66 -12.06 2.27
CA LEU A 252 -3.34 -11.50 2.00
C LEU A 252 -2.31 -12.59 1.71
N LYS A 253 -2.22 -13.59 2.60
CA LYS A 253 -1.28 -14.71 2.45
C LYS A 253 -1.53 -15.46 1.15
N ASP A 254 -2.78 -15.77 0.84
CA ASP A 254 -3.17 -16.47 -0.38
C ASP A 254 -2.81 -15.68 -1.66
N ALA A 255 -3.07 -14.38 -1.68
CA ALA A 255 -2.80 -13.52 -2.83
C ALA A 255 -1.30 -13.38 -3.14
N TRP A 256 -0.42 -13.37 -2.14
CA TRP A 256 1.02 -13.21 -2.32
C TRP A 256 1.81 -14.52 -2.35
N SER A 257 1.22 -15.65 -1.96
CA SER A 257 1.89 -16.96 -2.00
C SER A 257 1.81 -17.66 -3.37
N LYS A 258 0.88 -17.25 -4.23
CA LYS A 258 0.67 -17.91 -5.53
C LYS A 258 1.81 -17.60 -6.51
N PRO A 259 2.38 -18.64 -7.16
CA PRO A 259 3.28 -18.43 -8.29
C PRO A 259 2.55 -17.64 -9.40
N ARG A 260 3.20 -16.62 -9.96
CA ARG A 260 2.58 -15.80 -11.01
C ARG A 260 3.49 -15.65 -12.20
N TYR A 261 2.89 -15.83 -13.36
CA TYR A 261 3.45 -15.36 -14.61
C TYR A 261 2.86 -13.98 -14.91
N LEU A 262 3.70 -13.04 -15.28
CA LEU A 262 3.19 -11.73 -15.72
C LEU A 262 2.39 -11.92 -17.01
N PRO A 263 1.29 -11.17 -17.21
CA PRO A 263 0.44 -11.29 -18.41
C PRO A 263 1.25 -11.26 -19.72
N CYS A 264 2.30 -10.47 -19.76
CA CYS A 264 3.19 -10.33 -20.91
C CYS A 264 4.11 -11.55 -21.14
N GLU A 265 4.45 -12.31 -20.09
CA GLU A 265 5.22 -13.55 -20.24
C GLU A 265 4.38 -14.68 -20.82
N LEU A 266 3.06 -14.65 -20.63
CA LEU A 266 2.12 -15.60 -21.24
C LEU A 266 1.97 -15.35 -22.75
N LEU A 267 2.09 -14.10 -23.21
CA LEU A 267 2.06 -13.77 -24.65
C LEU A 267 3.33 -14.29 -25.34
N TYR A 268 4.51 -14.10 -24.76
CA TYR A 268 5.77 -14.60 -25.29
C TYR A 268 5.82 -16.14 -25.40
N LYS A 269 5.24 -16.86 -24.42
CA LYS A 269 5.19 -18.33 -24.46
C LYS A 269 4.27 -18.88 -25.56
N LYS A 270 3.26 -18.11 -25.99
CA LYS A 270 2.38 -18.50 -27.11
C LYS A 270 3.05 -18.32 -28.48
N GLU A 271 3.95 -17.37 -28.64
CA GLU A 271 4.66 -17.12 -29.90
C GLU A 271 5.87 -18.04 -30.10
N THR A 272 6.43 -18.63 -29.03
CA THR A 272 7.58 -19.55 -29.11
C THR A 272 7.17 -21.03 -29.13
N SER A 273 5.88 -21.36 -29.16
CA SER A 273 5.34 -22.72 -29.21
C SER A 273 4.72 -23.08 -30.58
N HIS A 274 5.20 -22.43 -31.66
CA HIS A 274 4.88 -22.75 -33.05
C HIS A 274 6.14 -23.15 -33.85
#